data_867d7a839850d94abe14cd50804d3203
#
_entry.id   867d7a839850d94abe14cd50804d3203
#
_cell.length_a   1.000
_cell.length_b   1.000
_cell.length_c   1.000
_cell.angle_alpha   90.00
_cell.angle_beta   90.00
_cell.angle_gamma   90.00
#
_symmetry.space_group_name_H-M   'P 1'
#
loop_
_entity.id
_entity.type
_entity.pdbx_description
1 polymer ?
#
loop_
_entity_poly.entity_id
_entity_poly.type
_entity_poly.pdbx_seq_one_letter_code
_entity_poly.pdbx_strand_id
1 'polypeptide(L)'
;MTDHILKLSKRTIDAAKPSESRYVLWDTELKGFGVRVESSGLKSFLVRYRHLGRRRFLSLGRFGEITPEQARLLAQKALSKVREGADPADERSQDREAITVKKLVERFLADHVEEKRKSKTATHYRSVLEGYLVPKYGSKKAQELTRADMAKLHLEIKHAPYQANRLLAVVASMYSFGDKHGLTPEDFNPAKKIERFPETRRERFLTTEELQKLGQAFRELDESGRFGTAIPALMFLLLTGARLNEILKLKWSYVDMERGLLLLPDSKTGKKAITLNSASAAILDELRTKADEKKNGEYVFYGVDSAIPRSDLKKPWAAITELTGLDGLRIHDLRHSFASVGAGAGLGLPIVGKLLGHTQASTTQRYAHLDVDPLRRAADAIGSAITAALANS
;
A
#
# COMPACT_ATOMS: atom_id res chain seq x y z
N MET A 1 -27.59 40.89 -32.21
CA MET A 1 -27.97 40.84 -30.78
C MET A 1 -28.12 42.25 -30.29
N THR A 2 -29.36 42.69 -30.05
CA THR A 2 -29.64 44.03 -29.48
C THR A 2 -29.28 43.96 -27.98
N ASP A 3 -28.18 44.60 -27.59
CA ASP A 3 -27.75 44.76 -26.19
C ASP A 3 -28.67 45.82 -25.57
N HIS A 4 -29.64 45.41 -24.75
CA HIS A 4 -30.45 46.32 -23.96
C HIS A 4 -29.75 46.65 -22.64
N ILE A 5 -29.46 47.93 -22.42
CA ILE A 5 -28.79 48.43 -21.23
C ILE A 5 -29.83 49.11 -20.34
N LEU A 6 -30.01 48.60 -19.09
CA LEU A 6 -30.97 49.15 -18.14
C LEU A 6 -30.54 48.82 -16.70
N LYS A 7 -31.09 49.55 -15.72
CA LYS A 7 -30.85 49.19 -14.32
C LYS A 7 -31.51 47.84 -13.99
N LEU A 8 -30.71 46.84 -13.64
CA LEU A 8 -31.20 45.50 -13.28
C LEU A 8 -31.75 45.53 -11.85
N SER A 9 -33.06 45.45 -11.74
CA SER A 9 -33.82 45.31 -10.51
C SER A 9 -34.76 44.10 -10.64
N LYS A 10 -35.32 43.61 -9.52
CA LYS A 10 -36.31 42.53 -9.57
C LYS A 10 -37.43 42.84 -10.56
N ARG A 11 -37.99 44.07 -10.51
CA ARG A 11 -39.08 44.54 -11.37
C ARG A 11 -38.69 44.50 -12.84
N THR A 12 -37.52 44.99 -13.21
CA THR A 12 -37.08 45.00 -14.63
C THR A 12 -36.75 43.63 -15.16
N ILE A 13 -36.26 42.73 -14.31
CA ILE A 13 -35.98 41.35 -14.70
C ILE A 13 -37.27 40.54 -14.81
N ASP A 14 -38.24 40.72 -13.88
CA ASP A 14 -39.55 40.07 -13.99
C ASP A 14 -40.29 40.46 -15.29
N ALA A 15 -40.23 41.71 -15.67
CA ALA A 15 -40.86 42.25 -16.87
C ALA A 15 -40.24 41.74 -18.19
N ALA A 16 -39.01 41.21 -18.17
CA ALA A 16 -38.34 40.68 -19.33
C ALA A 16 -39.01 39.42 -19.87
N LYS A 17 -39.56 39.48 -21.09
CA LYS A 17 -40.26 38.36 -21.73
C LYS A 17 -39.28 37.55 -22.58
N PRO A 18 -39.49 36.22 -22.72
CA PRO A 18 -38.71 35.42 -23.66
C PRO A 18 -38.91 35.89 -25.12
N SER A 19 -37.93 35.69 -25.94
CA SER A 19 -37.92 35.99 -27.38
C SER A 19 -37.52 34.72 -28.15
N GLU A 20 -37.69 34.72 -29.48
CA GLU A 20 -37.29 33.59 -30.34
C GLU A 20 -35.83 33.21 -30.19
N SER A 21 -34.96 34.19 -29.91
CA SER A 21 -33.53 33.96 -29.60
C SER A 21 -33.19 34.52 -28.24
N ARG A 22 -32.23 33.84 -27.59
CA ARG A 22 -31.68 34.31 -26.30
C ARG A 22 -31.04 35.70 -26.42
N TYR A 23 -31.25 36.54 -25.41
CA TYR A 23 -30.65 37.87 -25.35
C TYR A 23 -30.15 38.20 -23.95
N VAL A 24 -29.40 39.31 -23.81
CA VAL A 24 -28.82 39.70 -22.51
C VAL A 24 -29.24 41.14 -22.22
N LEU A 25 -29.75 41.39 -21.02
CA LEU A 25 -29.96 42.69 -20.43
C LEU A 25 -28.72 43.06 -19.63
N TRP A 26 -28.07 44.16 -20.01
CA TRP A 26 -26.85 44.61 -19.31
C TRP A 26 -27.18 45.69 -18.27
N ASP A 27 -26.48 45.59 -17.11
CA ASP A 27 -26.68 46.53 -16.00
C ASP A 27 -26.01 47.89 -16.30
N THR A 28 -26.71 48.98 -15.96
CA THR A 28 -26.16 50.34 -16.06
C THR A 28 -25.20 50.65 -14.93
N GLU A 29 -25.32 50.00 -13.74
CA GLU A 29 -24.52 50.31 -12.55
C GLU A 29 -23.21 49.54 -12.51
N LEU A 30 -23.18 48.31 -13.06
CA LEU A 30 -21.98 47.48 -13.06
C LEU A 30 -21.67 47.00 -14.48
N LYS A 31 -20.68 47.63 -15.11
CA LYS A 31 -20.23 47.27 -16.46
C LYS A 31 -19.84 45.80 -16.56
N GLY A 32 -20.44 45.07 -17.50
CA GLY A 32 -20.19 43.66 -17.75
C GLY A 32 -21.11 42.70 -16.95
N PHE A 33 -21.88 43.20 -16.01
CA PHE A 33 -22.93 42.43 -15.32
C PHE A 33 -24.22 42.44 -16.16
N GLY A 34 -24.91 41.30 -16.23
CA GLY A 34 -26.13 41.16 -17.02
C GLY A 34 -27.01 39.99 -16.63
N VAL A 35 -28.20 39.97 -17.20
CA VAL A 35 -29.16 38.85 -17.11
C VAL A 35 -29.39 38.31 -18.51
N ARG A 36 -29.11 37.05 -18.68
CA ARG A 36 -29.44 36.30 -19.91
C ARG A 36 -30.84 35.75 -19.78
N VAL A 37 -31.65 36.01 -20.77
CA VAL A 37 -33.01 35.48 -20.94
C VAL A 37 -32.97 34.47 -22.07
N GLU A 38 -33.28 33.21 -21.78
CA GLU A 38 -33.37 32.14 -22.76
C GLU A 38 -34.76 32.15 -23.43
N SER A 39 -34.86 31.50 -24.59
CA SER A 39 -36.17 31.35 -25.31
C SER A 39 -37.20 30.57 -24.48
N SER A 40 -36.76 29.72 -23.56
CA SER A 40 -37.62 29.00 -22.60
C SER A 40 -38.15 29.88 -21.48
N GLY A 41 -37.71 31.14 -21.38
CA GLY A 41 -38.05 32.05 -20.28
C GLY A 41 -37.13 31.94 -19.08
N LEU A 42 -36.16 31.01 -19.06
CA LEU A 42 -35.15 30.89 -17.99
C LEU A 42 -34.29 32.15 -17.97
N LYS A 43 -34.13 32.74 -16.80
CA LYS A 43 -33.30 33.92 -16.56
C LYS A 43 -32.12 33.59 -15.69
N SER A 44 -30.89 33.94 -16.11
CA SER A 44 -29.67 33.69 -15.37
C SER A 44 -28.74 34.90 -15.37
N PHE A 45 -28.19 35.20 -14.21
CA PHE A 45 -27.19 36.24 -14.04
C PHE A 45 -25.84 35.80 -14.58
N LEU A 46 -25.13 36.71 -15.22
CA LEU A 46 -23.81 36.49 -15.74
C LEU A 46 -22.95 37.75 -15.64
N VAL A 47 -21.63 37.56 -15.69
CA VAL A 47 -20.68 38.65 -15.86
C VAL A 47 -19.81 38.40 -17.10
N ARG A 48 -19.62 39.43 -17.90
CA ARG A 48 -18.73 39.46 -19.10
C ARG A 48 -17.47 40.23 -18.73
N TYR A 49 -16.32 39.67 -19.04
CA TYR A 49 -15.02 40.29 -18.86
C TYR A 49 -14.05 39.89 -19.98
N ARG A 50 -12.86 40.50 -20.00
CA ARG A 50 -11.76 40.09 -20.88
C ARG A 50 -10.62 39.55 -20.03
N HIS A 51 -10.05 38.43 -20.46
CA HIS A 51 -8.83 37.84 -19.90
C HIS A 51 -7.91 37.45 -21.03
N LEU A 52 -6.64 37.89 -21.00
CA LEU A 52 -5.64 37.70 -22.06
C LEU A 52 -6.19 38.01 -23.47
N GLY A 53 -6.89 39.16 -23.62
CA GLY A 53 -7.48 39.62 -24.87
C GLY A 53 -8.78 38.90 -25.29
N ARG A 54 -9.15 37.78 -24.70
CA ARG A 54 -10.36 37.00 -25.03
C ARG A 54 -11.56 37.41 -24.18
N ARG A 55 -12.73 37.42 -24.82
CA ARG A 55 -14.01 37.68 -24.14
C ARG A 55 -14.46 36.41 -23.41
N ARG A 56 -14.74 36.53 -22.13
CA ARG A 56 -15.18 35.42 -21.23
C ARG A 56 -16.52 35.76 -20.58
N PHE A 57 -17.27 34.74 -20.23
CA PHE A 57 -18.56 34.83 -19.54
C PHE A 57 -18.55 33.91 -18.34
N LEU A 58 -18.96 34.39 -17.19
CA LEU A 58 -19.16 33.59 -15.99
C LEU A 58 -20.65 33.66 -15.58
N SER A 59 -21.31 32.53 -15.48
CA SER A 59 -22.67 32.43 -14.92
C SER A 59 -22.61 32.53 -13.42
N LEU A 60 -23.44 33.39 -12.82
CA LEU A 60 -23.44 33.69 -11.39
C LEU A 60 -24.54 32.96 -10.60
N GLY A 61 -25.64 32.58 -11.29
CA GLY A 61 -26.78 31.89 -10.70
C GLY A 61 -28.08 32.18 -11.44
N ARG A 62 -29.18 31.54 -11.05
CA ARG A 62 -30.49 31.75 -11.65
C ARG A 62 -31.26 32.85 -10.95
N PHE A 63 -31.99 33.65 -11.70
CA PHE A 63 -32.98 34.54 -11.12
C PHE A 63 -34.10 33.74 -10.45
N GLY A 64 -34.44 34.08 -9.24
CA GLY A 64 -35.33 33.31 -8.36
C GLY A 64 -34.57 32.49 -7.29
N GLU A 65 -33.35 32.02 -7.59
CA GLU A 65 -32.47 31.39 -6.60
C GLU A 65 -31.63 32.43 -5.84
N ILE A 66 -31.20 33.49 -6.54
CA ILE A 66 -30.46 34.63 -5.96
C ILE A 66 -31.12 35.95 -6.39
N THR A 67 -30.98 36.98 -5.55
CA THR A 67 -31.50 38.33 -5.87
C THR A 67 -30.56 39.08 -6.82
N PRO A 68 -31.06 40.12 -7.52
CA PRO A 68 -30.20 40.99 -8.35
C PRO A 68 -29.04 41.61 -7.59
N GLU A 69 -29.25 41.99 -6.32
CA GLU A 69 -28.24 42.57 -5.45
C GLU A 69 -27.16 41.56 -5.09
N GLN A 70 -27.55 40.34 -4.74
CA GLN A 70 -26.62 39.22 -4.48
C GLN A 70 -25.80 38.89 -5.74
N ALA A 71 -26.45 38.83 -6.88
CA ALA A 71 -25.79 38.57 -8.15
C ALA A 71 -24.79 39.69 -8.52
N ARG A 72 -25.14 40.96 -8.23
CA ARG A 72 -24.24 42.12 -8.45
C ARG A 72 -23.01 42.02 -7.55
N LEU A 73 -23.16 41.67 -6.29
CA LEU A 73 -22.03 41.42 -5.38
C LEU A 73 -21.10 40.28 -5.88
N LEU A 74 -21.68 39.18 -6.37
CA LEU A 74 -20.91 38.09 -6.98
C LEU A 74 -20.16 38.55 -8.22
N ALA A 75 -20.80 39.39 -9.08
CA ALA A 75 -20.17 39.94 -10.25
C ALA A 75 -19.00 40.87 -9.86
N GLN A 76 -19.16 41.72 -8.86
CA GLN A 76 -18.09 42.60 -8.35
C GLN A 76 -16.89 41.76 -7.84
N LYS A 77 -17.13 40.72 -7.07
CA LYS A 77 -16.08 39.80 -6.58
C LYS A 77 -15.34 39.13 -7.76
N ALA A 78 -16.08 38.65 -8.77
CA ALA A 78 -15.49 38.02 -9.95
C ALA A 78 -14.63 39.03 -10.75
N LEU A 79 -15.12 40.27 -10.95
CA LEU A 79 -14.39 41.32 -11.63
C LEU A 79 -13.14 41.78 -10.85
N SER A 80 -13.17 41.73 -9.50
CA SER A 80 -11.97 42.00 -8.70
C SER A 80 -10.89 40.96 -8.96
N LYS A 81 -11.22 39.69 -8.94
CA LYS A 81 -10.30 38.60 -9.29
C LYS A 81 -9.70 38.76 -10.69
N VAL A 82 -10.52 39.18 -11.67
CA VAL A 82 -10.03 39.44 -13.03
C VAL A 82 -9.00 40.57 -13.06
N ARG A 83 -9.19 41.62 -12.25
CA ARG A 83 -8.21 42.73 -12.13
C ARG A 83 -6.92 42.29 -11.48
N GLU A 84 -6.98 41.26 -10.60
CA GLU A 84 -5.83 40.63 -9.98
C GLU A 84 -5.13 39.59 -10.91
N GLY A 85 -5.63 39.43 -12.15
CA GLY A 85 -5.05 38.54 -13.16
C GLY A 85 -5.66 37.14 -13.27
N ALA A 86 -6.66 36.81 -12.44
CA ALA A 86 -7.34 35.49 -12.46
C ALA A 86 -8.35 35.37 -13.61
N ASP A 87 -8.71 34.12 -13.99
CA ASP A 87 -9.83 33.82 -14.88
C ASP A 87 -10.91 33.02 -14.14
N PRO A 88 -11.91 33.68 -13.51
CA PRO A 88 -12.93 33.01 -12.71
C PRO A 88 -13.79 31.99 -13.48
N ALA A 89 -13.90 32.12 -14.81
CA ALA A 89 -14.62 31.14 -15.62
C ALA A 89 -13.79 29.87 -15.81
N ASP A 90 -12.48 30.02 -15.98
CA ASP A 90 -11.54 28.90 -16.08
C ASP A 90 -11.38 28.19 -14.73
N GLU A 91 -11.20 28.93 -13.63
CA GLU A 91 -11.21 28.38 -12.26
C GLU A 91 -12.45 27.51 -12.02
N ARG A 92 -13.63 27.99 -12.45
CA ARG A 92 -14.88 27.23 -12.27
C ARG A 92 -14.97 26.00 -13.17
N SER A 93 -14.38 26.03 -14.37
CA SER A 93 -14.28 24.88 -15.27
C SER A 93 -13.35 23.83 -14.69
N GLN A 94 -12.15 24.23 -14.29
CA GLN A 94 -11.18 23.35 -13.64
C GLN A 94 -11.77 22.71 -12.37
N ASP A 95 -12.50 23.50 -11.59
CA ASP A 95 -13.18 22.99 -10.40
C ASP A 95 -14.25 21.95 -10.74
N ARG A 96 -15.01 22.13 -11.83
CA ARG A 96 -15.99 21.13 -12.29
C ARG A 96 -15.35 19.85 -12.83
N GLU A 97 -14.21 19.98 -13.48
CA GLU A 97 -13.43 18.90 -14.08
C GLU A 97 -12.56 18.18 -13.05
N ALA A 98 -12.38 18.76 -11.86
CA ALA A 98 -11.56 18.21 -10.80
C ALA A 98 -12.01 16.77 -10.42
N ILE A 99 -11.05 15.88 -10.46
CA ILE A 99 -11.28 14.45 -10.19
C ILE A 99 -11.78 14.23 -8.76
N THR A 100 -12.74 13.33 -8.56
CA THR A 100 -13.17 12.92 -7.22
C THR A 100 -12.17 11.92 -6.61
N VAL A 101 -12.19 11.81 -5.28
CA VAL A 101 -11.38 10.80 -4.56
C VAL A 101 -11.62 9.40 -5.11
N LYS A 102 -12.88 9.01 -5.38
CA LYS A 102 -13.22 7.71 -5.96
C LYS A 102 -12.56 7.51 -7.32
N LYS A 103 -12.66 8.48 -8.22
CA LYS A 103 -12.04 8.38 -9.55
C LYS A 103 -10.51 8.37 -9.47
N LEU A 104 -9.92 9.10 -8.51
CA LEU A 104 -8.48 9.06 -8.27
C LEU A 104 -8.03 7.67 -7.77
N VAL A 105 -8.82 7.05 -6.88
CA VAL A 105 -8.59 5.66 -6.42
C VAL A 105 -8.63 4.69 -7.58
N GLU A 106 -9.68 4.76 -8.42
CA GLU A 106 -9.84 3.89 -9.59
C GLU A 106 -8.64 3.98 -10.54
N ARG A 107 -8.23 5.20 -10.89
CA ARG A 107 -7.05 5.41 -11.75
C ARG A 107 -5.74 4.96 -11.10
N PHE A 108 -5.54 5.26 -9.83
CA PHE A 108 -4.35 4.82 -9.11
C PHE A 108 -4.23 3.29 -9.06
N LEU A 109 -5.35 2.60 -8.81
CA LEU A 109 -5.36 1.13 -8.78
C LEU A 109 -5.08 0.54 -10.17
N ALA A 110 -5.73 1.03 -11.22
CA ALA A 110 -5.55 0.53 -12.58
C ALA A 110 -4.16 0.88 -13.15
N ASP A 111 -3.80 2.16 -13.18
CA ASP A 111 -2.63 2.66 -13.94
C ASP A 111 -1.29 2.47 -13.19
N HIS A 112 -1.34 2.29 -11.86
CA HIS A 112 -0.11 2.22 -11.06
C HIS A 112 0.03 0.93 -10.25
N VAL A 113 -1.05 0.48 -9.60
CA VAL A 113 -0.94 -0.61 -8.65
C VAL A 113 -1.00 -1.96 -9.36
N GLU A 114 -1.94 -2.17 -10.26
CA GLU A 114 -2.12 -3.44 -10.97
C GLU A 114 -0.99 -3.71 -11.94
N GLU A 115 -0.48 -2.68 -12.64
CA GLU A 115 0.64 -2.84 -13.57
C GLU A 115 2.00 -2.99 -12.89
N LYS A 116 2.24 -2.26 -11.78
CA LYS A 116 3.59 -2.11 -11.20
C LYS A 116 3.79 -2.86 -9.88
N ARG A 117 2.76 -3.48 -9.31
CA ARG A 117 2.85 -4.14 -8.01
C ARG A 117 2.46 -5.61 -8.09
N LYS A 118 3.09 -6.43 -7.23
CA LYS A 118 2.70 -7.84 -7.08
C LYS A 118 1.24 -7.93 -6.61
N SER A 119 0.47 -8.86 -7.16
CA SER A 119 -0.97 -9.06 -6.96
C SER A 119 -1.44 -8.92 -5.48
N LYS A 120 -0.72 -9.49 -4.51
CA LYS A 120 -1.06 -9.35 -3.08
C LYS A 120 -0.99 -7.90 -2.57
N THR A 121 -0.08 -7.08 -3.10
CA THR A 121 0.01 -5.66 -2.75
C THR A 121 -1.15 -4.89 -3.38
N ALA A 122 -1.51 -5.23 -4.61
CA ALA A 122 -2.66 -4.63 -5.30
C ALA A 122 -3.96 -4.91 -4.55
N THR A 123 -4.22 -6.17 -4.18
CA THR A 123 -5.39 -6.56 -3.38
C THR A 123 -5.44 -5.79 -2.06
N HIS A 124 -4.31 -5.65 -1.38
CA HIS A 124 -4.25 -4.92 -0.12
C HIS A 124 -4.52 -3.41 -0.30
N TYR A 125 -3.94 -2.77 -1.30
CA TYR A 125 -4.18 -1.35 -1.59
C TYR A 125 -5.65 -1.10 -1.91
N ARG A 126 -6.25 -1.96 -2.74
CA ARG A 126 -7.68 -1.94 -3.06
C ARG A 126 -8.52 -2.05 -1.78
N SER A 127 -8.28 -3.08 -0.96
CA SER A 127 -9.02 -3.30 0.29
C SER A 127 -8.96 -2.10 1.24
N VAL A 128 -7.80 -1.46 1.37
CA VAL A 128 -7.62 -0.29 2.25
C VAL A 128 -8.34 0.94 1.70
N LEU A 129 -8.21 1.22 0.40
CA LEU A 129 -8.83 2.40 -0.21
C LEU A 129 -10.35 2.26 -0.33
N GLU A 130 -10.84 1.13 -0.82
CA GLU A 130 -12.27 0.87 -0.99
C GLU A 130 -12.98 0.60 0.35
N GLY A 131 -12.27 0.03 1.33
CA GLY A 131 -12.85 -0.27 2.65
C GLY A 131 -12.92 0.93 3.60
N TYR A 132 -11.98 1.87 3.51
CA TYR A 132 -11.92 2.98 4.46
C TYR A 132 -12.09 4.36 3.83
N LEU A 133 -11.42 4.65 2.70
CA LEU A 133 -11.39 6.00 2.13
C LEU A 133 -12.63 6.29 1.29
N VAL A 134 -12.94 5.42 0.32
CA VAL A 134 -14.02 5.63 -0.65
C VAL A 134 -15.39 5.75 0.00
N PRO A 135 -15.78 4.92 0.99
CA PRO A 135 -17.11 5.04 1.61
C PRO A 135 -17.35 6.40 2.25
N LYS A 136 -16.31 7.05 2.74
CA LYS A 136 -16.43 8.29 3.49
C LYS A 136 -16.18 9.55 2.66
N TYR A 137 -15.22 9.48 1.75
CA TYR A 137 -14.75 10.65 1.00
C TYR A 137 -14.77 10.46 -0.52
N GLY A 138 -15.31 9.36 -1.03
CA GLY A 138 -15.26 9.03 -2.46
C GLY A 138 -15.91 10.05 -3.37
N SER A 139 -16.97 10.72 -2.93
CA SER A 139 -17.67 11.79 -3.68
C SER A 139 -16.98 13.15 -3.61
N LYS A 140 -16.07 13.36 -2.64
CA LYS A 140 -15.36 14.62 -2.45
C LYS A 140 -14.33 14.80 -3.57
N LYS A 141 -14.09 16.03 -4.02
CA LYS A 141 -13.00 16.31 -4.95
C LYS A 141 -11.66 16.01 -4.32
N ALA A 142 -10.75 15.43 -5.07
CA ALA A 142 -9.45 15.02 -4.54
C ALA A 142 -8.66 16.21 -3.94
N GLN A 143 -8.74 17.37 -4.57
CA GLN A 143 -8.11 18.61 -4.08
C GLN A 143 -8.75 19.20 -2.81
N GLU A 144 -9.97 18.79 -2.46
CA GLU A 144 -10.69 19.24 -1.27
C GLU A 144 -10.51 18.32 -0.06
N LEU A 145 -9.92 17.13 -0.24
CA LEU A 145 -9.64 16.22 0.87
C LEU A 145 -8.53 16.81 1.74
N THR A 146 -8.90 17.21 2.96
CA THR A 146 -7.99 17.92 3.85
C THR A 146 -7.18 16.98 4.74
N ARG A 147 -6.10 17.52 5.34
CA ARG A 147 -5.35 16.80 6.39
C ARG A 147 -6.23 16.50 7.60
N ALA A 148 -7.16 17.40 7.95
CA ALA A 148 -8.11 17.21 9.04
C ALA A 148 -9.05 16.02 8.78
N ASP A 149 -9.53 15.86 7.53
CA ASP A 149 -10.34 14.71 7.13
C ASP A 149 -9.55 13.40 7.30
N MET A 150 -8.31 13.38 6.84
CA MET A 150 -7.44 12.20 6.95
C MET A 150 -7.05 11.89 8.39
N ALA A 151 -6.78 12.90 9.22
CA ALA A 151 -6.49 12.71 10.65
C ALA A 151 -7.72 12.14 11.38
N LYS A 152 -8.92 12.63 11.08
CA LYS A 152 -10.18 12.10 11.62
C LYS A 152 -10.37 10.64 11.21
N LEU A 153 -10.20 10.30 9.94
CA LEU A 153 -10.33 8.93 9.45
C LEU A 153 -9.29 8.00 10.10
N HIS A 154 -8.04 8.46 10.23
CA HIS A 154 -6.98 7.72 10.90
C HIS A 154 -7.33 7.41 12.37
N LEU A 155 -7.86 8.40 13.08
CA LEU A 155 -8.29 8.25 14.49
C LEU A 155 -9.48 7.29 14.65
N GLU A 156 -10.42 7.27 13.72
CA GLU A 156 -11.55 6.33 13.72
C GLU A 156 -11.11 4.87 13.63
N ILE A 157 -9.97 4.61 12.99
CA ILE A 157 -9.40 3.26 12.83
C ILE A 157 -8.40 2.94 13.97
N LYS A 158 -8.38 3.69 15.06
CA LYS A 158 -7.44 3.50 16.19
C LYS A 158 -7.45 2.09 16.80
N HIS A 159 -8.55 1.36 16.67
CA HIS A 159 -8.67 -0.04 17.11
C HIS A 159 -7.81 -1.01 16.30
N ALA A 160 -7.32 -0.60 15.12
CA ALA A 160 -6.42 -1.34 14.25
C ALA A 160 -5.23 -0.46 13.79
N PRO A 161 -4.27 -0.13 14.69
CA PRO A 161 -3.20 0.86 14.47
C PRO A 161 -2.39 0.62 13.18
N TYR A 162 -2.05 -0.65 12.91
CA TYR A 162 -1.33 -1.01 11.68
C TYR A 162 -2.12 -0.71 10.41
N GLN A 163 -3.43 -0.93 10.42
CA GLN A 163 -4.29 -0.62 9.27
C GLN A 163 -4.45 0.88 9.09
N ALA A 164 -4.61 1.62 10.19
CA ALA A 164 -4.68 3.07 10.18
C ALA A 164 -3.41 3.70 9.57
N ASN A 165 -2.23 3.27 10.03
CA ASN A 165 -0.96 3.72 9.51
C ASN A 165 -0.75 3.33 8.04
N ARG A 166 -1.23 2.13 7.66
CA ARG A 166 -1.17 1.66 6.28
C ARG A 166 -2.07 2.50 5.37
N LEU A 167 -3.26 2.88 5.83
CA LEU A 167 -4.14 3.78 5.08
C LEU A 167 -3.42 5.10 4.74
N LEU A 168 -2.77 5.74 5.70
CA LEU A 168 -2.00 6.96 5.45
C LEU A 168 -0.91 6.75 4.39
N ALA A 169 -0.17 5.64 4.49
CA ALA A 169 0.89 5.33 3.53
C ALA A 169 0.36 5.10 2.10
N VAL A 170 -0.78 4.41 1.96
CA VAL A 170 -1.41 4.13 0.67
C VAL A 170 -1.99 5.41 0.07
N VAL A 171 -2.69 6.23 0.88
CA VAL A 171 -3.22 7.54 0.44
C VAL A 171 -2.09 8.47 0.05
N ALA A 172 -0.99 8.52 0.80
CA ALA A 172 0.18 9.31 0.43
C ALA A 172 0.76 8.90 -0.92
N SER A 173 0.84 7.58 -1.19
CA SER A 173 1.29 7.06 -2.49
C SER A 173 0.32 7.41 -3.63
N MET A 174 -1.00 7.35 -3.38
CA MET A 174 -2.03 7.71 -4.33
C MET A 174 -1.96 9.21 -4.71
N TYR A 175 -1.79 10.09 -3.75
CA TYR A 175 -1.65 11.53 -4.04
C TYR A 175 -0.33 11.86 -4.72
N SER A 176 0.76 11.17 -4.40
CA SER A 176 2.02 11.31 -5.17
C SER A 176 1.89 10.81 -6.61
N PHE A 177 1.01 9.82 -6.87
CA PHE A 177 0.63 9.44 -8.22
C PHE A 177 -0.21 10.53 -8.88
N GLY A 178 -1.23 11.06 -8.19
CA GLY A 178 -2.09 12.14 -8.68
C GLY A 178 -1.31 13.38 -9.09
N ASP A 179 -0.36 13.81 -8.27
CA ASP A 179 0.56 14.90 -8.52
C ASP A 179 1.37 14.67 -9.82
N LYS A 180 2.04 13.53 -9.94
CA LYS A 180 2.83 13.17 -11.13
C LYS A 180 2.03 13.12 -12.43
N HIS A 181 0.73 12.89 -12.35
CA HIS A 181 -0.16 12.80 -13.51
C HIS A 181 -1.05 14.03 -13.71
N GLY A 182 -0.81 15.12 -12.95
CA GLY A 182 -1.60 16.35 -13.03
C GLY A 182 -3.06 16.18 -12.63
N LEU A 183 -3.39 15.18 -11.82
CA LEU A 183 -4.75 14.89 -11.35
C LEU A 183 -5.08 15.59 -10.03
N THR A 184 -4.07 16.05 -9.33
CA THR A 184 -4.15 16.79 -8.07
C THR A 184 -3.20 17.99 -8.15
N PRO A 185 -3.42 19.04 -7.34
CA PRO A 185 -2.48 20.16 -7.30
C PRO A 185 -1.07 19.69 -6.92
N GLU A 186 -0.07 20.43 -7.44
CA GLU A 186 1.35 20.16 -7.16
C GLU A 186 1.62 20.19 -5.65
N ASP A 187 2.43 19.23 -5.17
CA ASP A 187 2.80 19.03 -3.77
C ASP A 187 1.63 18.81 -2.79
N PHE A 188 0.39 18.70 -3.29
CA PHE A 188 -0.77 18.46 -2.45
C PHE A 188 -0.86 17.00 -2.01
N ASN A 189 -0.79 16.76 -0.71
CA ASN A 189 -0.93 15.43 -0.13
C ASN A 189 -1.55 15.49 1.27
N PRO A 190 -2.83 15.15 1.43
CA PRO A 190 -3.55 15.26 2.71
C PRO A 190 -3.09 14.26 3.78
N ALA A 191 -2.36 13.22 3.40
CA ALA A 191 -1.84 12.22 4.34
C ALA A 191 -0.46 12.57 4.90
N LYS A 192 0.19 13.65 4.40
CA LYS A 192 1.49 14.12 4.93
C LYS A 192 1.33 14.75 6.33
N LYS A 193 2.36 14.57 7.18
CA LYS A 193 2.47 15.19 8.51
C LYS A 193 1.36 14.79 9.49
N ILE A 194 0.74 13.62 9.32
CA ILE A 194 -0.13 13.01 10.33
C ILE A 194 0.73 12.08 11.16
N GLU A 195 0.67 12.25 12.47
CA GLU A 195 1.35 11.37 13.42
C GLU A 195 0.76 9.96 13.34
N ARG A 196 1.63 8.98 13.26
CA ARG A 196 1.24 7.58 13.17
C ARG A 196 1.07 6.99 14.57
N PHE A 197 0.18 6.03 14.70
CA PHE A 197 0.11 5.23 15.90
C PHE A 197 1.41 4.46 16.12
N PRO A 198 1.87 4.30 17.36
CA PRO A 198 3.01 3.44 17.65
C PRO A 198 2.72 2.00 17.22
N GLU A 199 3.68 1.41 16.55
CA GLU A 199 3.62 0.02 16.10
C GLU A 199 4.59 -0.81 16.94
N THR A 200 4.06 -1.66 17.81
CA THR A 200 4.89 -2.59 18.59
C THR A 200 5.37 -3.70 17.67
N ARG A 201 6.66 -3.77 17.47
CA ARG A 201 7.28 -4.88 16.75
C ARG A 201 7.19 -6.12 17.62
N ARG A 202 6.67 -7.19 17.07
CA ARG A 202 6.63 -8.46 17.76
C ARG A 202 8.01 -9.12 17.68
N GLU A 203 8.53 -9.48 18.83
CA GLU A 203 9.76 -10.25 18.99
C GLU A 203 9.40 -11.59 19.64
N ARG A 204 9.17 -12.61 18.82
CA ARG A 204 8.87 -13.97 19.24
C ARG A 204 9.79 -14.92 18.52
N PHE A 205 10.56 -15.66 19.26
CA PHE A 205 11.38 -16.78 18.83
C PHE A 205 11.23 -17.93 19.82
N LEU A 206 11.51 -19.14 19.38
CA LEU A 206 11.35 -20.35 20.17
C LEU A 206 12.52 -20.54 21.14
N THR A 207 12.22 -20.96 22.36
CA THR A 207 13.24 -21.44 23.31
C THR A 207 13.66 -22.85 22.94
N THR A 208 14.70 -23.37 23.60
CA THR A 208 15.16 -24.75 23.39
C THR A 208 14.08 -25.76 23.72
N GLU A 209 13.33 -25.56 24.82
CA GLU A 209 12.25 -26.41 25.25
C GLU A 209 11.07 -26.36 24.25
N GLU A 210 10.76 -25.20 23.72
CA GLU A 210 9.74 -25.04 22.70
C GLU A 210 10.14 -25.70 21.37
N LEU A 211 11.43 -25.61 20.98
CA LEU A 211 11.96 -26.33 19.83
C LEU A 211 11.87 -27.84 20.00
N GLN A 212 12.10 -28.37 21.20
CA GLN A 212 11.95 -29.78 21.51
C GLN A 212 10.49 -30.24 21.35
N LYS A 213 9.54 -29.48 21.95
CA LYS A 213 8.09 -29.75 21.79
C LYS A 213 7.67 -29.73 20.32
N LEU A 214 8.14 -28.72 19.58
CA LEU A 214 7.85 -28.57 18.17
C LEU A 214 8.41 -29.74 17.36
N GLY A 215 9.65 -30.19 17.65
CA GLY A 215 10.27 -31.33 17.01
C GLY A 215 9.50 -32.66 17.26
N GLN A 216 8.97 -32.83 18.48
CA GLN A 216 8.11 -33.99 18.78
C GLN A 216 6.80 -33.94 17.98
N ALA A 217 6.12 -32.79 17.96
CA ALA A 217 4.87 -32.65 17.22
C ALA A 217 5.07 -32.82 15.69
N PHE A 218 6.21 -32.36 15.15
CA PHE A 218 6.54 -32.61 13.75
C PHE A 218 6.67 -34.09 13.44
N ARG A 219 7.39 -34.88 14.26
CA ARG A 219 7.52 -36.32 14.08
C ARG A 219 6.17 -37.02 14.12
N GLU A 220 5.38 -36.78 15.18
CA GLU A 220 4.08 -37.37 15.35
C GLU A 220 3.12 -37.11 14.17
N LEU A 221 3.06 -35.88 13.71
CA LEU A 221 2.17 -35.47 12.61
C LEU A 221 2.69 -35.91 11.23
N ASP A 222 4.00 -36.03 11.05
CA ASP A 222 4.58 -36.54 9.81
C ASP A 222 4.38 -38.05 9.68
N GLU A 223 4.64 -38.84 10.75
CA GLU A 223 4.38 -40.28 10.84
C GLU A 223 2.91 -40.62 10.60
N SER A 224 1.99 -39.77 11.06
CA SER A 224 0.55 -39.93 10.78
C SER A 224 0.17 -39.84 9.31
N GLY A 225 1.02 -39.22 8.48
CA GLY A 225 0.77 -38.95 7.05
C GLY A 225 -0.37 -37.96 6.77
N ARG A 226 -1.05 -37.46 7.81
CA ARG A 226 -2.30 -36.67 7.72
C ARG A 226 -2.16 -35.42 6.87
N PHE A 227 -1.01 -34.78 6.90
CA PHE A 227 -0.77 -33.50 6.23
C PHE A 227 0.16 -33.59 5.02
N GLY A 228 0.62 -34.76 4.65
CA GLY A 228 1.54 -34.99 3.51
C GLY A 228 2.76 -34.09 3.58
N THR A 229 3.08 -33.38 2.49
CA THR A 229 4.28 -32.53 2.42
C THR A 229 4.23 -31.26 3.30
N ALA A 230 3.14 -31.02 4.05
CA ALA A 230 3.03 -29.79 4.85
C ALA A 230 3.90 -29.80 6.11
N ILE A 231 4.06 -30.96 6.77
CA ILE A 231 4.94 -31.06 7.93
C ILE A 231 6.42 -30.91 7.50
N PRO A 232 6.92 -31.64 6.48
CA PRO A 232 8.23 -31.38 5.91
C PRO A 232 8.45 -29.93 5.51
N ALA A 233 7.43 -29.24 4.95
CA ALA A 233 7.53 -27.82 4.60
C ALA A 233 7.74 -26.91 5.83
N LEU A 234 7.05 -27.18 6.93
CA LEU A 234 7.22 -26.44 8.18
C LEU A 234 8.59 -26.68 8.84
N MET A 235 9.06 -27.93 8.84
CA MET A 235 10.40 -28.27 9.27
C MET A 235 11.46 -27.56 8.41
N PHE A 236 11.27 -27.57 7.10
CA PHE A 236 12.16 -26.92 6.15
C PHE A 236 12.22 -25.38 6.34
N LEU A 237 11.09 -24.75 6.66
CA LEU A 237 11.04 -23.32 7.01
C LEU A 237 11.86 -23.02 8.27
N LEU A 238 11.79 -23.86 9.29
CA LEU A 238 12.56 -23.72 10.52
C LEU A 238 14.07 -23.89 10.25
N LEU A 239 14.44 -24.90 9.48
CA LEU A 239 15.83 -25.27 9.21
C LEU A 239 16.58 -24.34 8.27
N THR A 240 15.84 -23.61 7.42
CA THR A 240 16.45 -22.70 6.41
C THR A 240 16.22 -21.22 6.68
N GLY A 241 15.29 -20.88 7.55
CA GLY A 241 14.83 -19.51 7.74
C GLY A 241 14.21 -18.87 6.49
N ALA A 242 13.81 -19.68 5.50
CA ALA A 242 13.18 -19.19 4.27
C ALA A 242 11.83 -18.51 4.54
N ARG A 243 11.35 -17.71 3.58
CA ARG A 243 10.00 -17.13 3.67
C ARG A 243 8.96 -18.17 3.24
N LEU A 244 7.80 -18.15 3.89
CA LEU A 244 6.70 -19.10 3.62
C LEU A 244 6.41 -19.27 2.11
N ASN A 245 6.25 -18.17 1.38
CA ASN A 245 5.93 -18.25 -0.05
C ASN A 245 7.11 -18.71 -0.93
N GLU A 246 8.35 -18.61 -0.45
CA GLU A 246 9.53 -19.15 -1.14
C GLU A 246 9.47 -20.67 -1.13
N ILE A 247 9.04 -21.25 -0.01
CA ILE A 247 8.93 -22.70 0.19
C ILE A 247 7.65 -23.27 -0.43
N LEU A 248 6.51 -22.62 -0.25
CA LEU A 248 5.25 -23.08 -0.87
C LEU A 248 5.30 -23.14 -2.40
N LYS A 249 6.14 -22.33 -3.03
CA LYS A 249 6.34 -22.26 -4.49
C LYS A 249 7.63 -22.90 -4.96
N LEU A 250 8.30 -23.66 -4.10
CA LEU A 250 9.56 -24.32 -4.46
C LEU A 250 9.29 -25.41 -5.48
N LYS A 251 10.01 -25.34 -6.61
CA LYS A 251 10.00 -26.35 -7.67
C LYS A 251 11.25 -27.20 -7.57
N TRP A 252 11.18 -28.46 -8.00
CA TRP A 252 12.33 -29.32 -8.09
C TRP A 252 13.44 -28.76 -8.99
N SER A 253 13.08 -28.04 -10.05
CA SER A 253 14.04 -27.36 -10.94
C SER A 253 14.84 -26.24 -10.28
N TYR A 254 14.46 -25.80 -9.08
CA TYR A 254 15.19 -24.78 -8.30
C TYR A 254 16.13 -25.39 -7.26
N VAL A 255 16.12 -26.74 -7.12
CA VAL A 255 16.92 -27.46 -6.13
C VAL A 255 18.21 -27.95 -6.78
N ASP A 256 19.34 -27.42 -6.33
CA ASP A 256 20.68 -27.86 -6.71
C ASP A 256 21.28 -28.62 -5.52
N MET A 257 21.08 -29.95 -5.51
CA MET A 257 21.56 -30.81 -4.42
C MET A 257 23.08 -30.94 -4.40
N GLU A 258 23.71 -30.87 -5.58
CA GLU A 258 25.17 -30.97 -5.69
C GLU A 258 25.87 -29.80 -5.01
N ARG A 259 25.34 -28.58 -5.20
CA ARG A 259 25.88 -27.38 -4.58
C ARG A 259 25.26 -27.07 -3.22
N GLY A 260 24.26 -27.80 -2.79
CA GLY A 260 23.51 -27.55 -1.56
C GLY A 260 22.78 -26.19 -1.58
N LEU A 261 22.15 -25.84 -2.68
CA LEU A 261 21.51 -24.54 -2.88
C LEU A 261 20.08 -24.67 -3.43
N LEU A 262 19.22 -23.73 -3.00
CA LEU A 262 17.97 -23.45 -3.72
C LEU A 262 18.16 -22.17 -4.53
N LEU A 263 17.95 -22.22 -5.82
CA LEU A 263 18.12 -21.12 -6.76
C LEU A 263 16.76 -20.54 -7.15
N LEU A 264 16.26 -19.59 -6.37
CA LEU A 264 14.93 -18.99 -6.55
C LEU A 264 15.01 -17.87 -7.60
N PRO A 265 14.33 -17.99 -8.76
CA PRO A 265 14.40 -16.99 -9.83
C PRO A 265 13.67 -15.68 -9.46
N ASP A 266 12.62 -15.77 -8.65
CA ASP A 266 11.85 -14.62 -8.13
C ASP A 266 11.53 -14.80 -6.66
N SER A 267 11.96 -13.86 -5.85
CA SER A 267 11.57 -13.73 -4.45
C SER A 267 11.01 -12.34 -4.18
N LYS A 268 10.65 -12.03 -2.92
CA LYS A 268 10.23 -10.67 -2.55
C LYS A 268 11.30 -9.61 -2.86
N THR A 269 12.56 -10.03 -2.93
CA THR A 269 13.74 -9.15 -3.12
C THR A 269 14.52 -9.43 -4.41
N GLY A 270 13.91 -10.13 -5.39
CA GLY A 270 14.54 -10.54 -6.65
C GLY A 270 15.10 -11.97 -6.58
N LYS A 271 16.06 -12.30 -7.45
CA LYS A 271 16.75 -13.60 -7.45
C LYS A 271 17.43 -13.86 -6.12
N LYS A 272 17.32 -15.07 -5.58
CA LYS A 272 17.86 -15.43 -4.27
C LYS A 272 18.36 -16.86 -4.29
N ALA A 273 19.54 -17.09 -3.68
CA ALA A 273 20.00 -18.41 -3.30
C ALA A 273 19.75 -18.65 -1.79
N ILE A 274 19.33 -19.85 -1.43
CA ILE A 274 19.19 -20.31 -0.04
C ILE A 274 20.15 -21.48 0.13
N THR A 275 21.04 -21.41 1.12
CA THR A 275 21.97 -22.49 1.44
C THR A 275 21.23 -23.60 2.20
N LEU A 276 21.37 -24.83 1.76
CA LEU A 276 20.87 -26.02 2.43
C LEU A 276 21.89 -26.48 3.46
N ASN A 277 21.42 -26.79 4.67
CA ASN A 277 22.17 -27.57 5.63
C ASN A 277 21.83 -29.07 5.47
N SER A 278 22.59 -29.96 6.10
CA SER A 278 22.43 -31.41 5.99
C SER A 278 21.00 -31.87 6.34
N ALA A 279 20.37 -31.30 7.38
CA ALA A 279 19.02 -31.64 7.78
C ALA A 279 17.97 -31.24 6.74
N SER A 280 18.09 -30.04 6.15
CA SER A 280 17.19 -29.60 5.07
C SER A 280 17.41 -30.38 3.76
N ALA A 281 18.63 -30.75 3.45
CA ALA A 281 18.94 -31.62 2.32
C ALA A 281 18.31 -33.01 2.49
N ALA A 282 18.42 -33.62 3.66
CA ALA A 282 17.78 -34.92 3.97
C ALA A 282 16.26 -34.91 3.74
N ILE A 283 15.56 -33.82 4.14
CA ILE A 283 14.11 -33.67 3.86
C ILE A 283 13.84 -33.67 2.35
N LEU A 284 14.67 -33.00 1.56
CA LEU A 284 14.49 -32.96 0.10
C LEU A 284 14.77 -34.34 -0.54
N ASP A 285 15.78 -35.07 -0.08
CA ASP A 285 16.09 -36.41 -0.57
C ASP A 285 14.94 -37.38 -0.28
N GLU A 286 14.39 -37.36 0.94
CA GLU A 286 13.25 -38.17 1.31
C GLU A 286 12.00 -37.84 0.47
N LEU A 287 11.72 -36.56 0.27
CA LEU A 287 10.59 -36.13 -0.55
C LEU A 287 10.79 -36.51 -2.03
N ARG A 288 12.03 -36.48 -2.52
CA ARG A 288 12.36 -36.87 -3.90
C ARG A 288 12.14 -38.36 -4.13
N THR A 289 12.60 -39.21 -3.21
CA THR A 289 12.37 -40.65 -3.26
C THR A 289 10.86 -40.97 -3.28
N LYS A 290 10.10 -40.35 -2.37
CA LYS A 290 8.63 -40.51 -2.32
C LYS A 290 7.91 -39.97 -3.57
N ALA A 291 8.48 -38.95 -4.26
CA ALA A 291 7.92 -38.38 -5.48
C ALA A 291 8.16 -39.28 -6.70
N ASP A 292 9.33 -39.89 -6.82
CA ASP A 292 9.69 -40.81 -7.94
C ASP A 292 8.76 -42.03 -7.96
N GLU A 293 8.30 -42.50 -6.80
CA GLU A 293 7.28 -43.55 -6.65
C GLU A 293 5.88 -43.13 -7.12
N LYS A 294 5.55 -41.80 -7.13
CA LYS A 294 4.19 -41.27 -7.37
C LYS A 294 4.01 -40.48 -8.68
N LYS A 295 4.97 -40.56 -9.62
CA LYS A 295 5.03 -39.74 -10.86
C LYS A 295 5.23 -38.22 -10.58
N ASN A 296 6.42 -37.77 -10.93
CA ASN A 296 7.01 -36.44 -10.73
C ASN A 296 6.09 -35.25 -10.95
N GLY A 297 5.72 -34.58 -9.88
CA GLY A 297 5.11 -33.25 -9.93
C GLY A 297 6.17 -32.14 -9.98
N GLU A 298 5.76 -30.96 -10.39
CA GLU A 298 6.65 -29.80 -10.53
C GLU A 298 7.11 -29.24 -9.18
N TYR A 299 6.24 -29.30 -8.14
CA TYR A 299 6.47 -28.68 -6.84
C TYR A 299 6.96 -29.66 -5.77
N VAL A 300 7.91 -29.18 -4.96
CA VAL A 300 8.44 -29.95 -3.81
C VAL A 300 7.38 -30.10 -2.72
N PHE A 301 6.72 -28.99 -2.38
CA PHE A 301 5.70 -28.97 -1.35
C PHE A 301 4.33 -28.71 -1.97
N TYR A 302 3.51 -29.72 -2.08
CA TYR A 302 2.22 -29.70 -2.74
C TYR A 302 1.07 -30.12 -1.80
N GLY A 303 -0.17 -29.88 -2.23
CA GLY A 303 -1.37 -30.32 -1.53
C GLY A 303 -1.79 -31.72 -1.97
N VAL A 304 -2.89 -31.77 -2.71
CA VAL A 304 -3.43 -33.02 -3.27
C VAL A 304 -2.74 -33.33 -4.60
N ASP A 305 -2.48 -32.32 -5.42
CA ASP A 305 -1.88 -32.41 -6.74
C ASP A 305 -0.46 -31.83 -6.72
N SER A 306 0.50 -32.62 -7.15
CA SER A 306 1.92 -32.24 -7.21
C SER A 306 2.28 -31.25 -8.34
N ALA A 307 1.38 -31.08 -9.31
CA ALA A 307 1.51 -30.05 -10.35
C ALA A 307 1.12 -28.65 -9.86
N ILE A 308 0.48 -28.54 -8.67
CA ILE A 308 -0.01 -27.29 -8.10
C ILE A 308 0.68 -27.01 -6.77
N PRO A 309 1.22 -25.80 -6.56
CA PRO A 309 1.85 -25.45 -5.30
C PRO A 309 0.83 -25.49 -4.15
N ARG A 310 1.25 -25.83 -2.97
CA ARG A 310 0.41 -25.74 -1.78
C ARG A 310 0.01 -24.28 -1.53
N SER A 311 -1.27 -24.05 -1.27
CA SER A 311 -1.81 -22.69 -1.09
C SER A 311 -1.41 -22.06 0.25
N ASP A 312 -1.45 -22.86 1.35
CA ASP A 312 -1.08 -22.42 2.70
C ASP A 312 -0.74 -23.59 3.63
N LEU A 313 -0.29 -23.25 4.84
CA LEU A 313 0.03 -24.19 5.91
C LEU A 313 -0.81 -23.94 7.18
N LYS A 314 -1.96 -23.26 7.09
CA LYS A 314 -2.76 -22.83 8.24
C LYS A 314 -3.29 -24.00 9.05
N LYS A 315 -3.91 -24.99 8.38
CA LYS A 315 -4.47 -26.17 9.06
C LYS A 315 -3.41 -27.03 9.75
N PRO A 316 -2.31 -27.45 9.06
CA PRO A 316 -1.22 -28.16 9.73
C PRO A 316 -0.59 -27.35 10.86
N TRP A 317 -0.42 -26.04 10.69
CA TRP A 317 0.11 -25.17 11.73
C TRP A 317 -0.79 -25.07 12.97
N ALA A 318 -2.10 -24.97 12.77
CA ALA A 318 -3.07 -24.98 13.87
C ALA A 318 -2.99 -26.28 14.67
N ALA A 319 -2.90 -27.44 14.00
CA ALA A 319 -2.75 -28.74 14.67
C ALA A 319 -1.44 -28.82 15.50
N ILE A 320 -0.33 -28.26 14.97
CA ILE A 320 0.94 -28.21 15.69
C ILE A 320 0.84 -27.32 16.93
N THR A 321 0.28 -26.10 16.79
CA THR A 321 0.17 -25.17 17.93
C THR A 321 -0.78 -25.69 19.00
N GLU A 322 -1.84 -26.42 18.64
CA GLU A 322 -2.75 -27.09 19.54
C GLU A 322 -2.02 -28.21 20.29
N LEU A 323 -1.30 -29.09 19.57
CA LEU A 323 -0.58 -30.24 20.16
C LEU A 323 0.54 -29.79 21.12
N THR A 324 1.22 -28.70 20.80
CA THR A 324 2.37 -28.18 21.56
C THR A 324 1.99 -27.20 22.67
N GLY A 325 0.77 -26.65 22.67
CA GLY A 325 0.35 -25.56 23.55
C GLY A 325 1.09 -24.25 23.28
N LEU A 326 1.67 -24.07 22.09
CA LEU A 326 2.42 -22.85 21.71
C LEU A 326 1.49 -21.78 21.15
N ASP A 327 0.61 -21.27 22.01
CA ASP A 327 -0.38 -20.28 21.63
C ASP A 327 0.23 -18.99 21.05
N GLY A 328 -0.43 -18.50 20.02
CA GLY A 328 -0.02 -17.26 19.37
C GLY A 328 1.27 -17.36 18.55
N LEU A 329 1.95 -18.50 18.47
CA LEU A 329 3.10 -18.72 17.59
C LEU A 329 2.66 -18.70 16.12
N ARG A 330 3.36 -17.94 15.27
CA ARG A 330 3.08 -17.83 13.84
C ARG A 330 4.13 -18.58 13.03
N ILE A 331 3.77 -19.05 11.85
CA ILE A 331 4.72 -19.69 10.92
C ILE A 331 5.95 -18.79 10.65
N HIS A 332 5.76 -17.47 10.60
CA HIS A 332 6.88 -16.54 10.39
C HIS A 332 7.86 -16.48 11.58
N ASP A 333 7.40 -16.84 12.77
CA ASP A 333 8.23 -16.86 13.97
C ASP A 333 9.27 -18.00 13.91
N LEU A 334 9.07 -19.03 13.06
CA LEU A 334 10.08 -20.05 12.72
C LEU A 334 11.33 -19.42 12.11
N ARG A 335 11.16 -18.46 11.21
CA ARG A 335 12.27 -17.73 10.62
C ARG A 335 12.95 -16.81 11.64
N HIS A 336 12.20 -16.23 12.58
CA HIS A 336 12.78 -15.48 13.69
C HIS A 336 13.59 -16.38 14.61
N SER A 337 13.13 -17.61 14.85
CA SER A 337 13.85 -18.62 15.65
C SER A 337 15.13 -19.07 14.96
N PHE A 338 15.12 -19.31 13.65
CA PHE A 338 16.34 -19.61 12.89
C PHE A 338 17.38 -18.47 13.04
N ALA A 339 16.94 -17.22 12.91
CA ALA A 339 17.83 -16.07 13.08
C ALA A 339 18.37 -15.92 14.51
N SER A 340 17.51 -16.17 15.50
CA SER A 340 17.85 -16.13 16.93
C SER A 340 18.90 -17.16 17.28
N VAL A 341 18.72 -18.41 16.83
CA VAL A 341 19.72 -19.49 17.04
C VAL A 341 21.04 -19.14 16.37
N GLY A 342 21.02 -18.62 15.14
CA GLY A 342 22.26 -18.22 14.45
C GLY A 342 22.97 -17.05 15.14
N ALA A 343 22.25 -16.06 15.63
CA ALA A 343 22.82 -14.94 16.38
C ALA A 343 23.38 -15.41 17.72
N GLY A 344 22.64 -16.21 18.49
CA GLY A 344 23.08 -16.77 19.78
C GLY A 344 24.28 -17.71 19.65
N ALA A 345 24.41 -18.42 18.52
CA ALA A 345 25.59 -19.23 18.19
C ALA A 345 26.82 -18.41 17.77
N GLY A 346 26.71 -17.09 17.73
CA GLY A 346 27.87 -16.20 17.45
C GLY A 346 28.32 -16.16 16.00
N LEU A 347 27.44 -16.52 15.04
CA LEU A 347 27.78 -16.48 13.61
C LEU A 347 27.99 -15.06 13.06
N GLY A 348 27.60 -14.04 13.83
CA GLY A 348 27.62 -12.65 13.42
C GLY A 348 26.42 -12.26 12.55
N LEU A 349 25.89 -11.06 12.81
CA LEU A 349 24.68 -10.56 12.14
C LEU A 349 24.78 -10.47 10.60
N PRO A 350 25.95 -10.14 9.99
CA PRO A 350 26.08 -10.15 8.53
C PRO A 350 25.85 -11.52 7.91
N ILE A 351 26.35 -12.59 8.55
CA ILE A 351 26.17 -13.98 8.06
C ILE A 351 24.71 -14.39 8.22
N VAL A 352 24.12 -14.17 9.40
CA VAL A 352 22.69 -14.42 9.65
C VAL A 352 21.81 -13.66 8.64
N GLY A 353 22.14 -12.39 8.39
CA GLY A 353 21.44 -11.57 7.39
C GLY A 353 21.53 -12.14 5.97
N LYS A 354 22.71 -12.63 5.56
CA LYS A 354 22.92 -13.30 4.27
C LYS A 354 22.10 -14.59 4.15
N LEU A 355 22.15 -15.46 5.17
CA LEU A 355 21.35 -16.70 5.20
C LEU A 355 19.85 -16.41 5.06
N LEU A 356 19.37 -15.40 5.73
CA LEU A 356 17.98 -14.95 5.61
C LEU A 356 17.66 -14.26 4.27
N GLY A 357 18.66 -13.78 3.53
CA GLY A 357 18.47 -12.98 2.32
C GLY A 357 17.91 -11.60 2.63
N HIS A 358 18.43 -10.93 3.67
CA HIS A 358 18.15 -9.52 3.94
C HIS A 358 18.99 -8.63 3.05
N THR A 359 18.35 -7.68 2.36
CA THR A 359 19.03 -6.67 1.53
C THR A 359 19.53 -5.47 2.34
N GLN A 360 18.98 -5.28 3.54
CA GLN A 360 19.34 -4.19 4.46
C GLN A 360 19.83 -4.77 5.78
N ALA A 361 21.02 -4.36 6.22
CA ALA A 361 21.62 -4.77 7.49
C ALA A 361 20.73 -4.43 8.70
N SER A 362 20.03 -3.29 8.65
CA SER A 362 19.10 -2.86 9.71
C SER A 362 17.98 -3.87 9.99
N THR A 363 17.62 -4.72 9.02
CA THR A 363 16.62 -5.77 9.22
C THR A 363 17.14 -6.88 10.15
N THR A 364 18.46 -7.15 10.16
CA THR A 364 19.08 -8.18 11.00
C THR A 364 19.49 -7.62 12.36
N GLN A 365 19.65 -6.31 12.48
CA GLN A 365 20.03 -5.63 13.72
C GLN A 365 19.10 -5.93 14.90
N ARG A 366 17.87 -6.32 14.64
CA ARG A 366 16.90 -6.75 15.66
C ARG A 366 17.32 -7.97 16.47
N TYR A 367 18.30 -8.76 15.99
CA TYR A 367 18.83 -9.93 16.69
C TYR A 367 20.15 -9.63 17.42
N ALA A 368 20.63 -8.39 17.40
CA ALA A 368 21.92 -8.02 17.99
C ALA A 368 21.99 -8.30 19.48
N HIS A 369 20.88 -8.14 20.20
CA HIS A 369 20.80 -8.37 21.64
C HIS A 369 20.89 -9.85 22.05
N LEU A 370 20.81 -10.78 21.09
CA LEU A 370 20.89 -12.21 21.31
C LEU A 370 22.34 -12.74 21.22
N ASP A 371 23.25 -11.96 20.69
CA ASP A 371 24.68 -12.28 20.62
C ASP A 371 25.34 -11.86 21.92
N VAL A 372 25.49 -12.81 22.84
CA VAL A 372 26.09 -12.55 24.15
C VAL A 372 27.62 -12.52 24.02
N ASP A 373 28.19 -11.36 24.27
CA ASP A 373 29.65 -11.09 24.30
C ASP A 373 30.41 -11.40 22.98
N PRO A 374 29.99 -10.84 21.83
CA PRO A 374 30.63 -11.08 20.55
C PRO A 374 32.08 -10.59 20.51
N LEU A 375 32.40 -9.54 21.25
CA LEU A 375 33.75 -8.99 21.31
C LEU A 375 34.70 -9.91 22.02
N ARG A 376 34.29 -10.52 23.13
CA ARG A 376 35.09 -11.45 23.89
C ARG A 376 35.42 -12.70 23.11
N ARG A 377 34.40 -13.32 22.48
CA ARG A 377 34.62 -14.49 21.61
C ARG A 377 35.55 -14.19 20.44
N ALA A 378 35.39 -13.04 19.79
CA ALA A 378 36.28 -12.62 18.72
C ALA A 378 37.73 -12.44 19.21
N ALA A 379 37.93 -11.78 20.37
CA ALA A 379 39.23 -11.60 20.98
C ALA A 379 39.88 -12.95 21.36
N ASP A 380 39.11 -13.86 21.97
CA ASP A 380 39.58 -15.19 22.33
C ASP A 380 39.96 -16.04 21.10
N ALA A 381 39.14 -15.98 20.02
CA ALA A 381 39.44 -16.68 18.78
C ALA A 381 40.70 -16.16 18.10
N ILE A 382 40.88 -14.83 18.05
CA ILE A 382 42.08 -14.19 17.53
C ILE A 382 43.31 -14.53 18.39
N GLY A 383 43.19 -14.40 19.69
CA GLY A 383 44.25 -14.73 20.64
C GLY A 383 44.68 -16.19 20.51
N SER A 384 43.73 -17.12 20.46
CA SER A 384 44.03 -18.55 20.27
C SER A 384 44.74 -18.86 18.96
N ALA A 385 44.30 -18.23 17.84
CA ALA A 385 44.96 -18.41 16.54
C ALA A 385 46.41 -17.88 16.55
N ILE A 386 46.61 -16.71 17.14
CA ILE A 386 47.98 -16.13 17.30
C ILE A 386 48.86 -17.03 18.18
N THR A 387 48.33 -17.47 19.31
CA THR A 387 49.07 -18.34 20.24
C THR A 387 49.47 -19.67 19.59
N ALA A 388 48.53 -20.27 18.82
CA ALA A 388 48.83 -21.49 18.08
C ALA A 388 49.95 -21.29 17.02
N ALA A 389 49.92 -20.15 16.29
CA ALA A 389 50.96 -19.81 15.34
C ALA A 389 52.35 -19.59 15.99
N LEU A 390 52.40 -18.96 17.16
CA LEU A 390 53.61 -18.72 17.91
C LEU A 390 54.18 -20.02 18.51
N ALA A 391 53.34 -21.00 18.83
CA ALA A 391 53.80 -22.29 19.38
C ALA A 391 54.34 -23.24 18.31
N ASN A 392 54.09 -23.02 17.04
CA ASN A 392 54.58 -23.82 15.91
C ASN A 392 55.80 -23.19 15.22
N SER A 393 56.40 -22.16 15.80
CA SER A 393 57.69 -21.57 15.41
C SER A 393 58.78 -21.99 16.36
#